data_0c3b8c5ff1f02274e368c44b987937f2
#
_entry.id   0c3b8c5ff1f02274e368c44b987937f2
#
_cell.length_a   1.000
_cell.length_b   1.000
_cell.length_c   1.000
_cell.angle_alpha   90.00
_cell.angle_beta   90.00
_cell.angle_gamma   90.00
#
_symmetry.space_group_name_H-M   'P 1'
#
loop_
_entity.id
_entity.type
_entity.pdbx_description
1 polymer ?
#
loop_
_entity_poly.entity_id
_entity_poly.type
_entity_poly.pdbx_seq_one_letter_code
_entity_poly.pdbx_strand_id
1 'polypeptide(L)'
;KSEGAPSKDGRYWCLMVDNTAWQGVGVVTWDMKEDRIIGHMNLDSRPDHVSMSPSGNYCVVSWAYNGMGTRAYTRDFTSPHNPAVSSQPYVQLHTESEHSDLALNKQGEDVYVAVDYQSSTGDVFMVNLKSGKRTSLFPTYGAGTATALHISGKAYDKPGWALVSTYAEHNASNPSASIRNTSLQQWFHRKVFAVSLEENPQIRPLAHADSTARSEWAEDAYWAEPQATVNRDFTRVLFNTNLNSPQLKDIETYMIGLNKGALDK
;
A
#
# COMPACT_ATOMS: atom_id res chain seq x y z
N LYS A 1 10.01 -9.97 -4.44
CA LYS A 1 9.12 -8.95 -5.03
C LYS A 1 9.36 -7.66 -4.26
N SER A 2 9.88 -6.64 -4.89
CA SER A 2 9.97 -5.32 -4.28
C SER A 2 8.78 -4.50 -4.82
N GLU A 3 7.85 -4.17 -3.97
CA GLU A 3 6.78 -3.21 -4.27
C GLU A 3 7.28 -1.76 -4.08
N GLY A 4 8.58 -1.62 -3.82
CA GLY A 4 9.22 -0.39 -3.44
C GLY A 4 9.22 0.68 -4.52
N ALA A 5 9.20 1.92 -4.08
CA ALA A 5 9.34 3.09 -4.92
C ALA A 5 10.55 3.92 -4.50
N PRO A 6 11.12 4.72 -5.41
CA PRO A 6 12.07 5.75 -5.05
C PRO A 6 11.37 6.95 -4.40
N SER A 7 12.17 7.90 -3.91
CA SER A 7 11.67 9.23 -3.55
C SER A 7 10.97 9.90 -4.74
N LYS A 8 10.10 10.88 -4.47
CA LYS A 8 9.31 11.56 -5.51
C LYS A 8 10.14 12.21 -6.62
N ASP A 9 11.37 12.58 -6.33
CA ASP A 9 12.33 13.15 -7.29
C ASP A 9 13.20 12.08 -8.01
N GLY A 10 13.01 10.78 -7.64
CA GLY A 10 13.76 9.65 -8.19
C GLY A 10 15.20 9.54 -7.66
N ARG A 11 15.63 10.43 -6.76
CA ARG A 11 17.01 10.49 -6.32
C ARG A 11 17.38 9.37 -5.34
N TYR A 12 16.53 9.11 -4.35
CA TYR A 12 16.84 8.16 -3.28
C TYR A 12 16.07 6.86 -3.44
N TRP A 13 16.77 5.76 -3.26
CA TRP A 13 16.21 4.41 -3.32
C TRP A 13 16.52 3.65 -2.05
N CYS A 14 15.55 2.94 -1.50
CA CYS A 14 15.75 1.93 -0.47
C CYS A 14 15.71 0.57 -1.15
N LEU A 15 16.80 -0.20 -1.05
CA LEU A 15 17.02 -1.42 -1.80
C LEU A 15 17.38 -2.57 -0.86
N MET A 16 16.80 -3.73 -1.10
CA MET A 16 17.17 -4.98 -0.46
C MET A 16 18.44 -5.53 -1.10
N VAL A 17 19.35 -6.05 -0.29
CA VAL A 17 20.58 -6.69 -0.74
C VAL A 17 20.51 -8.17 -0.40
N ASP A 18 20.63 -9.00 -1.42
CA ASP A 18 20.74 -10.45 -1.29
C ASP A 18 22.18 -10.91 -1.57
N ASN A 19 22.61 -11.98 -0.93
CA ASN A 19 23.85 -12.66 -1.28
C ASN A 19 23.66 -13.56 -2.52
N THR A 20 24.71 -14.23 -2.96
CA THR A 20 24.68 -15.13 -4.13
C THR A 20 23.78 -16.36 -3.95
N ALA A 21 23.38 -16.67 -2.72
CA ALA A 21 22.42 -17.72 -2.40
C ALA A 21 20.99 -17.20 -2.27
N TRP A 22 20.70 -15.95 -2.69
CA TRP A 22 19.40 -15.29 -2.61
C TRP A 22 18.87 -15.11 -1.19
N GLN A 23 19.78 -15.04 -0.22
CA GLN A 23 19.43 -14.72 1.16
C GLN A 23 19.53 -13.21 1.36
N GLY A 24 18.50 -12.60 1.92
CA GLY A 24 18.54 -11.19 2.27
C GLY A 24 19.55 -10.93 3.39
N VAL A 25 20.57 -10.14 3.12
CA VAL A 25 21.66 -9.84 4.05
C VAL A 25 21.69 -8.39 4.51
N GLY A 26 20.92 -7.52 3.85
CA GLY A 26 20.93 -6.12 4.20
C GLY A 26 19.86 -5.30 3.46
N VAL A 27 19.75 -4.06 3.90
CA VAL A 27 19.06 -2.97 3.23
C VAL A 27 20.03 -1.82 3.07
N VAL A 28 20.03 -1.20 1.89
CA VAL A 28 20.85 -0.03 1.60
C VAL A 28 19.99 1.11 1.09
N THR A 29 20.41 2.32 1.36
CA THR A 29 19.88 3.51 0.71
C THR A 29 20.89 4.04 -0.28
N TRP A 30 20.45 4.18 -1.52
CA TRP A 30 21.26 4.63 -2.65
C TRP A 30 20.88 6.05 -3.06
N ASP A 31 21.88 6.91 -3.22
CA ASP A 31 21.73 8.24 -3.82
C ASP A 31 22.11 8.17 -5.31
N MET A 32 21.11 8.19 -6.18
CA MET A 32 21.29 8.08 -7.64
C MET A 32 22.08 9.25 -8.22
N LYS A 33 22.00 10.41 -7.60
CA LYS A 33 22.70 11.61 -8.07
C LYS A 33 24.21 11.55 -7.77
N GLU A 34 24.53 11.12 -6.55
CA GLU A 34 25.93 11.01 -6.08
C GLU A 34 26.54 9.64 -6.38
N ASP A 35 25.73 8.74 -6.93
CA ASP A 35 26.09 7.34 -7.27
C ASP A 35 26.78 6.60 -6.11
N ARG A 36 26.19 6.64 -4.91
CA ARG A 36 26.75 6.03 -3.71
C ARG A 36 25.71 5.55 -2.71
N ILE A 37 26.11 4.57 -1.90
CA ILE A 37 25.36 4.18 -0.70
C ILE A 37 25.52 5.29 0.34
N ILE A 38 24.41 5.75 0.92
CA ILE A 38 24.35 6.76 1.98
C ILE A 38 23.97 6.18 3.34
N GLY A 39 23.44 4.98 3.37
CA GLY A 39 23.11 4.24 4.58
C GLY A 39 23.00 2.74 4.32
N HIS A 40 23.25 1.93 5.34
CA HIS A 40 23.05 0.49 5.27
C HIS A 40 22.66 -0.07 6.63
N MET A 41 21.95 -1.19 6.60
CA MET A 41 21.57 -1.98 7.76
C MET A 41 21.75 -3.46 7.42
N ASN A 42 22.51 -4.18 8.25
CA ASN A 42 22.60 -5.64 8.15
C ASN A 42 21.34 -6.29 8.68
N LEU A 43 20.94 -7.39 8.09
CA LEU A 43 19.73 -8.12 8.43
C LEU A 43 20.03 -9.57 8.79
N ASP A 44 19.33 -10.06 9.82
CA ASP A 44 19.32 -11.48 10.19
C ASP A 44 18.23 -12.27 9.44
N SER A 45 17.28 -11.57 8.82
CA SER A 45 16.19 -12.17 8.06
C SER A 45 15.79 -11.29 6.89
N ARG A 46 15.41 -11.92 5.78
CA ARG A 46 14.99 -11.24 4.55
C ARG A 46 13.68 -10.51 4.78
N PRO A 47 13.58 -9.19 4.46
CA PRO A 47 12.31 -8.48 4.42
C PRO A 47 11.39 -9.03 3.33
N ASP A 48 10.10 -8.80 3.48
CA ASP A 48 9.11 -9.02 2.45
C ASP A 48 9.26 -7.94 1.36
N HIS A 49 9.27 -6.68 1.75
CA HIS A 49 9.52 -5.56 0.84
C HIS A 49 10.18 -4.37 1.54
N VAL A 50 10.75 -3.47 0.72
CA VAL A 50 11.34 -2.21 1.16
C VAL A 50 10.90 -1.08 0.23
N SER A 51 10.76 0.14 0.74
CA SER A 51 10.36 1.30 -0.06
C SER A 51 10.99 2.58 0.49
N MET A 52 11.33 3.51 -0.40
CA MET A 52 11.75 4.86 -0.02
C MET A 52 10.52 5.77 0.10
N SER A 53 10.48 6.58 1.14
CA SER A 53 9.42 7.58 1.31
C SER A 53 9.45 8.65 0.21
N PRO A 54 8.30 9.27 -0.12
CA PRO A 54 8.23 10.32 -1.13
C PRO A 54 9.23 11.47 -0.93
N SER A 55 9.47 11.89 0.31
CA SER A 55 10.47 12.93 0.62
C SER A 55 11.92 12.47 0.44
N GLY A 56 12.17 11.15 0.40
CA GLY A 56 13.51 10.57 0.43
C GLY A 56 14.17 10.58 1.81
N ASN A 57 13.43 10.85 2.88
CA ASN A 57 14.00 10.91 4.24
C ASN A 57 13.98 9.58 4.97
N TYR A 58 13.08 8.67 4.58
CA TYR A 58 12.85 7.43 5.31
C TYR A 58 12.90 6.22 4.38
N CYS A 59 13.60 5.17 4.81
CA CYS A 59 13.51 3.84 4.27
C CYS A 59 12.53 3.03 5.12
N VAL A 60 11.48 2.51 4.50
CA VAL A 60 10.47 1.66 5.15
C VAL A 60 10.77 0.21 4.79
N VAL A 61 10.84 -0.63 5.81
CA VAL A 61 11.16 -2.06 5.70
C VAL A 61 10.05 -2.87 6.34
N SER A 62 9.54 -3.86 5.63
CA SER A 62 8.45 -4.75 6.07
C SER A 62 8.91 -6.19 6.13
N TRP A 63 8.53 -6.92 7.19
CA TRP A 63 8.80 -8.34 7.41
C TRP A 63 7.51 -9.10 7.65
N ALA A 64 7.26 -10.12 6.83
CA ALA A 64 6.02 -10.90 6.87
C ALA A 64 5.97 -11.93 8.03
N TYR A 65 7.11 -12.45 8.51
CA TYR A 65 7.10 -13.69 9.28
C TYR A 65 7.85 -13.70 10.61
N ASN A 66 8.47 -12.64 11.03
CA ASN A 66 9.33 -12.65 12.22
C ASN A 66 8.87 -11.74 13.36
N GLY A 67 7.61 -11.27 13.30
CA GLY A 67 7.04 -10.39 14.31
C GLY A 67 7.66 -8.99 14.34
N MET A 68 8.50 -8.64 13.36
CA MET A 68 9.07 -7.29 13.24
C MET A 68 8.09 -6.30 12.61
N GLY A 69 7.15 -6.80 11.79
CA GLY A 69 6.18 -5.97 11.08
C GLY A 69 6.81 -4.94 10.15
N THR A 70 6.23 -3.77 10.06
CA THR A 70 6.68 -2.69 9.18
C THR A 70 7.26 -1.53 9.98
N ARG A 71 8.47 -1.09 9.62
CA ARG A 71 9.25 -0.07 10.34
C ARG A 71 9.81 0.98 9.41
N ALA A 72 9.79 2.24 9.84
CA ALA A 72 10.45 3.35 9.16
C ALA A 72 11.78 3.69 9.84
N TYR A 73 12.84 3.76 9.06
CA TYR A 73 14.18 4.19 9.46
C TYR A 73 14.52 5.50 8.77
N THR A 74 15.42 6.30 9.33
CA THR A 74 16.04 7.38 8.56
C THR A 74 16.82 6.78 7.37
N ARG A 75 16.94 7.52 6.27
CA ARG A 75 17.62 7.00 5.06
C ARG A 75 19.08 6.63 5.26
N ASP A 76 19.73 7.17 6.29
CA ASP A 76 21.11 6.85 6.68
C ASP A 76 21.17 5.79 7.79
N PHE A 77 20.02 5.29 8.24
CA PHE A 77 19.87 4.32 9.35
C PHE A 77 20.49 4.78 10.67
N THR A 78 20.62 6.08 10.87
CA THR A 78 21.11 6.62 12.14
C THR A 78 20.06 6.51 13.24
N SER A 79 20.50 6.31 14.46
CA SER A 79 19.65 6.22 15.64
C SER A 79 19.85 7.43 16.53
N PRO A 80 18.79 7.94 17.15
CA PRO A 80 17.40 7.54 17.04
C PRO A 80 16.71 8.17 15.84
N HIS A 81 15.73 7.47 15.25
CA HIS A 81 14.92 7.98 14.13
C HIS A 81 14.17 9.27 14.51
N ASN A 82 13.50 9.25 15.64
CA ASN A 82 12.84 10.42 16.25
C ASN A 82 12.88 10.26 17.77
N PRO A 83 13.82 10.89 18.48
CA PRO A 83 13.99 10.71 19.93
C PRO A 83 12.79 11.20 20.75
N ALA A 84 11.92 12.06 20.21
CA ALA A 84 10.70 12.49 20.87
C ALA A 84 9.59 11.42 20.83
N VAL A 85 9.71 10.42 19.95
CA VAL A 85 8.70 9.35 19.75
C VAL A 85 9.21 8.01 20.31
N SER A 86 10.47 7.69 20.07
CA SER A 86 11.07 6.41 20.44
C SER A 86 12.58 6.52 20.59
N SER A 87 13.13 5.79 21.54
CA SER A 87 14.59 5.59 21.67
C SER A 87 15.12 4.56 20.65
N GLN A 88 14.22 3.87 19.94
CA GLN A 88 14.58 2.90 18.91
C GLN A 88 15.08 3.59 17.63
N PRO A 89 15.92 2.92 16.82
CA PRO A 89 16.38 3.47 15.54
C PRO A 89 15.27 3.54 14.47
N TYR A 90 14.04 3.21 14.82
CA TYR A 90 12.90 3.19 13.90
C TYR A 90 11.61 3.68 14.56
N VAL A 91 10.63 4.01 13.73
CA VAL A 91 9.23 4.14 14.14
C VAL A 91 8.48 2.89 13.66
N GLN A 92 7.77 2.20 14.58
CA GLN A 92 6.89 1.09 14.22
C GLN A 92 5.66 1.65 13.51
N LEU A 93 5.41 1.19 12.27
CA LEU A 93 4.27 1.62 11.46
C LEU A 93 3.11 0.64 11.55
N HIS A 94 3.42 -0.67 11.53
CA HIS A 94 2.48 -1.77 11.68
C HIS A 94 3.18 -2.97 12.31
N THR A 95 2.42 -3.82 13.00
CA THR A 95 2.93 -5.06 13.59
C THR A 95 3.10 -6.18 12.57
N GLU A 96 2.50 -6.02 11.39
CA GLU A 96 2.49 -6.98 10.30
C GLU A 96 3.08 -6.38 9.02
N SER A 97 3.23 -7.20 7.98
CA SER A 97 3.49 -6.80 6.60
C SER A 97 2.24 -7.08 5.77
N GLU A 98 1.55 -6.03 5.41
CA GLU A 98 0.28 -6.10 4.67
C GLU A 98 0.36 -5.26 3.39
N HIS A 99 -0.68 -5.34 2.56
CA HIS A 99 -0.78 -4.49 1.39
C HIS A 99 -0.72 -3.01 1.79
N SER A 100 0.23 -2.29 1.25
CA SER A 100 0.54 -0.93 1.67
C SER A 100 1.27 -0.14 0.58
N ASP A 101 1.26 1.18 0.72
CA ASP A 101 2.14 2.05 -0.05
C ASP A 101 2.49 3.31 0.75
N LEU A 102 3.49 4.04 0.29
CA LEU A 102 3.91 5.32 0.87
C LEU A 102 3.30 6.48 0.07
N ALA A 103 2.78 7.46 0.78
CA ALA A 103 2.08 8.60 0.22
C ALA A 103 2.50 9.90 0.89
N LEU A 104 1.97 11.02 0.40
CA LEU A 104 2.00 12.31 1.07
C LEU A 104 0.59 12.64 1.60
N ASN A 105 0.48 13.00 2.89
CA ASN A 105 -0.77 13.52 3.43
C ASN A 105 -1.06 14.94 2.90
N LYS A 106 -2.17 15.54 3.31
CA LYS A 106 -2.59 16.88 2.88
C LYS A 106 -1.59 17.99 3.25
N GLN A 107 -0.78 17.77 4.28
CA GLN A 107 0.29 18.67 4.70
C GLN A 107 1.60 18.45 3.94
N GLY A 108 1.65 17.46 3.04
CA GLY A 108 2.85 17.08 2.30
C GLY A 108 3.86 16.25 3.13
N GLU A 109 3.42 15.69 4.24
CA GLU A 109 4.23 14.81 5.08
C GLU A 109 4.16 13.36 4.61
N ASP A 110 5.27 12.64 4.76
CA ASP A 110 5.34 11.21 4.45
C ASP A 110 4.45 10.39 5.36
N VAL A 111 3.60 9.57 4.76
CA VAL A 111 2.73 8.62 5.47
C VAL A 111 2.83 7.23 4.86
N TYR A 112 2.72 6.23 5.71
CA TYR A 112 2.47 4.83 5.36
C TYR A 112 0.97 4.61 5.34
N VAL A 113 0.42 4.06 4.27
CA VAL A 113 -1.00 3.73 4.14
C VAL A 113 -1.11 2.23 3.98
N ALA A 114 -1.88 1.58 4.82
CA ALA A 114 -2.00 0.12 4.85
C ALA A 114 -3.38 -0.33 5.33
N VAL A 115 -3.61 -1.64 5.29
CA VAL A 115 -4.75 -2.30 5.91
C VAL A 115 -4.28 -3.11 7.11
N ASP A 116 -5.10 -3.17 8.16
CA ASP A 116 -4.88 -3.97 9.36
C ASP A 116 -5.93 -5.08 9.41
N TYR A 117 -5.63 -6.20 8.75
CA TYR A 117 -6.52 -7.36 8.73
C TYR A 117 -6.64 -8.06 10.08
N GLN A 118 -5.73 -7.80 11.03
CA GLN A 118 -5.75 -8.34 12.39
C GLN A 118 -6.66 -7.52 13.33
N SER A 119 -7.03 -6.31 12.94
CA SER A 119 -8.01 -5.53 13.68
C SER A 119 -9.42 -6.10 13.54
N SER A 120 -10.27 -5.86 14.52
CA SER A 120 -11.69 -6.30 14.50
C SER A 120 -12.52 -5.68 13.36
N THR A 121 -12.01 -4.62 12.74
CA THR A 121 -12.69 -3.85 11.69
C THR A 121 -12.05 -3.97 10.32
N GLY A 122 -10.88 -4.63 10.19
CA GLY A 122 -10.10 -4.63 8.95
C GLY A 122 -9.76 -3.20 8.54
N ASP A 123 -9.18 -2.43 9.45
CA ASP A 123 -9.02 -0.97 9.33
C ASP A 123 -8.01 -0.59 8.25
N VAL A 124 -8.41 0.21 7.28
CA VAL A 124 -7.46 0.94 6.43
C VAL A 124 -7.04 2.19 7.18
N PHE A 125 -5.74 2.38 7.31
CA PHE A 125 -5.16 3.43 8.15
C PHE A 125 -3.96 4.09 7.50
N MET A 126 -3.57 5.24 8.02
CA MET A 126 -2.28 5.86 7.72
C MET A 126 -1.47 6.07 9.01
N VAL A 127 -0.13 6.04 8.87
CA VAL A 127 0.81 6.41 9.94
C VAL A 127 1.78 7.45 9.41
N ASN A 128 1.90 8.55 10.12
CA ASN A 128 2.90 9.57 9.81
C ASN A 128 4.31 9.03 10.15
N LEU A 129 5.20 9.02 9.18
CA LEU A 129 6.52 8.39 9.31
C LEU A 129 7.41 9.08 10.35
N LYS A 130 7.21 10.38 10.55
CA LYS A 130 8.01 11.17 11.51
C LYS A 130 7.49 11.07 12.93
N SER A 131 6.17 11.14 13.11
CA SER A 131 5.56 11.19 14.44
C SER A 131 5.08 9.84 14.95
N GLY A 132 4.90 8.85 14.08
CA GLY A 132 4.26 7.58 14.43
C GLY A 132 2.74 7.71 14.69
N LYS A 133 2.15 8.90 14.46
CA LYS A 133 0.71 9.09 14.64
C LYS A 133 -0.07 8.24 13.64
N ARG A 134 -0.86 7.30 14.16
CA ARG A 134 -1.82 6.50 13.38
C ARG A 134 -3.15 7.22 13.29
N THR A 135 -3.78 7.16 12.11
CA THR A 135 -5.12 7.68 11.83
C THR A 135 -5.88 6.61 11.05
N SER A 136 -7.05 6.19 11.57
CA SER A 136 -7.97 5.30 10.86
C SER A 136 -8.62 6.06 9.70
N LEU A 137 -8.76 5.38 8.56
CA LEU A 137 -9.41 5.95 7.37
C LEU A 137 -10.80 5.33 7.18
N PHE A 138 -10.90 4.02 7.03
CA PHE A 138 -12.20 3.34 6.92
C PHE A 138 -12.08 1.83 7.20
N PRO A 139 -13.14 1.19 7.70
CA PRO A 139 -13.15 -0.24 7.94
C PRO A 139 -13.44 -1.03 6.64
N THR A 140 -12.81 -2.20 6.49
CA THR A 140 -13.11 -3.15 5.41
C THR A 140 -13.97 -4.32 5.85
N TYR A 141 -14.14 -4.53 7.16
CA TYR A 141 -15.02 -5.55 7.73
C TYR A 141 -16.36 -4.90 8.09
N GLY A 142 -17.36 -5.06 7.24
CA GLY A 142 -18.69 -4.51 7.46
C GLY A 142 -19.76 -5.56 7.23
N ALA A 143 -20.82 -5.58 8.07
CA ALA A 143 -21.96 -6.49 7.95
C ALA A 143 -21.58 -7.98 7.82
N GLY A 144 -20.54 -8.44 8.50
CA GLY A 144 -20.06 -9.82 8.43
C GLY A 144 -19.33 -10.16 7.12
N THR A 145 -18.78 -9.17 6.44
CA THR A 145 -17.98 -9.36 5.22
C THR A 145 -16.51 -9.01 5.45
N ALA A 146 -15.65 -9.46 4.54
CA ALA A 146 -14.26 -9.05 4.44
C ALA A 146 -13.88 -8.87 2.97
N THR A 147 -12.85 -8.08 2.68
CA THR A 147 -12.32 -7.88 1.33
C THR A 147 -10.80 -7.68 1.37
N ALA A 148 -10.13 -8.15 0.33
CA ALA A 148 -8.74 -7.80 0.07
C ALA A 148 -8.68 -6.46 -0.70
N LEU A 149 -7.50 -5.82 -0.67
CA LEU A 149 -7.30 -4.55 -1.36
C LEU A 149 -5.83 -4.31 -1.71
N HIS A 150 -5.61 -3.46 -2.72
CA HIS A 150 -4.31 -2.85 -3.00
C HIS A 150 -4.40 -1.34 -2.82
N ILE A 151 -3.26 -0.72 -2.52
CA ILE A 151 -3.13 0.72 -2.28
C ILE A 151 -2.06 1.29 -3.22
N SER A 152 -2.30 2.48 -3.76
CA SER A 152 -1.29 3.26 -4.46
C SER A 152 -1.24 4.69 -3.93
N GLY A 153 -0.10 5.06 -3.35
CA GLY A 153 0.20 6.38 -2.81
C GLY A 153 1.01 7.28 -3.75
N LYS A 154 1.13 6.94 -5.05
CA LYS A 154 2.06 7.56 -6.01
C LYS A 154 1.68 8.97 -6.48
N ALA A 155 0.56 9.52 -6.01
CA ALA A 155 0.09 10.84 -6.40
C ALA A 155 0.88 11.99 -5.74
N TYR A 156 2.18 12.01 -5.90
CA TYR A 156 3.10 12.92 -5.20
C TYR A 156 2.92 14.41 -5.56
N ASP A 157 2.32 14.71 -6.73
CA ASP A 157 2.00 16.07 -7.16
C ASP A 157 0.53 16.45 -6.83
N LYS A 158 -0.20 15.52 -6.19
CA LYS A 158 -1.54 15.70 -5.62
C LYS A 158 -1.57 15.14 -4.18
N PRO A 159 -0.80 15.74 -3.24
CA PRO A 159 -0.75 15.26 -1.85
C PRO A 159 -2.13 15.22 -1.20
N GLY A 160 -2.29 14.33 -0.23
CA GLY A 160 -3.53 14.17 0.52
C GLY A 160 -4.50 13.14 -0.05
N TRP A 161 -4.08 12.34 -1.06
CA TRP A 161 -4.92 11.30 -1.64
C TRP A 161 -4.14 10.00 -1.87
N ALA A 162 -4.80 8.88 -1.65
CA ALA A 162 -4.35 7.55 -2.08
C ALA A 162 -5.44 6.89 -2.93
N LEU A 163 -5.01 5.98 -3.80
CA LEU A 163 -5.91 5.12 -4.58
C LEU A 163 -6.03 3.77 -3.88
N VAL A 164 -7.25 3.24 -3.82
CA VAL A 164 -7.56 1.91 -3.30
C VAL A 164 -8.31 1.11 -4.36
N SER A 165 -7.97 -0.16 -4.51
CA SER A 165 -8.73 -1.12 -5.31
C SER A 165 -9.01 -2.37 -4.49
N THR A 166 -10.28 -2.78 -4.44
CA THR A 166 -10.76 -3.90 -3.63
C THR A 166 -11.16 -5.08 -4.50
N TYR A 167 -10.98 -6.30 -3.95
CA TYR A 167 -11.25 -7.56 -4.62
C TYR A 167 -11.49 -8.67 -3.60
N ALA A 168 -11.87 -9.86 -4.06
CA ALA A 168 -12.01 -11.07 -3.26
C ALA A 168 -12.91 -10.92 -2.02
N GLU A 169 -13.97 -10.13 -2.14
CA GLU A 169 -14.96 -9.96 -1.09
C GLU A 169 -15.64 -11.29 -0.72
N HIS A 170 -15.89 -11.49 0.57
CA HIS A 170 -16.46 -12.74 1.07
C HIS A 170 -17.23 -12.57 2.38
N ASN A 171 -17.98 -13.58 2.75
CA ASN A 171 -18.59 -13.68 4.06
C ASN A 171 -17.47 -14.02 5.08
N ALA A 172 -17.30 -13.21 6.11
CA ALA A 172 -16.23 -13.38 7.10
C ALA A 172 -16.34 -14.69 7.89
N SER A 173 -17.57 -15.19 8.13
CA SER A 173 -17.81 -16.47 8.82
C SER A 173 -17.77 -17.70 7.91
N ASN A 174 -17.84 -17.50 6.59
CA ASN A 174 -17.72 -18.56 5.59
C ASN A 174 -16.91 -18.03 4.38
N PRO A 175 -15.59 -18.08 4.44
CA PRO A 175 -14.74 -17.52 3.39
C PRO A 175 -14.95 -18.10 1.98
N SER A 176 -15.53 -19.26 1.84
CA SER A 176 -15.87 -19.87 0.54
C SER A 176 -17.19 -19.37 -0.05
N ALA A 177 -18.02 -18.67 0.73
CA ALA A 177 -19.29 -18.16 0.27
C ALA A 177 -19.12 -16.81 -0.43
N SER A 178 -19.43 -16.77 -1.72
CA SER A 178 -19.52 -15.50 -2.45
C SER A 178 -20.67 -14.65 -1.89
N ILE A 179 -20.39 -13.37 -1.70
CA ILE A 179 -21.40 -12.36 -1.33
C ILE A 179 -21.82 -11.49 -2.49
N ARG A 180 -21.31 -11.81 -3.68
CA ARG A 180 -21.62 -11.07 -4.92
C ARG A 180 -23.10 -11.05 -5.20
N ASN A 181 -23.64 -9.86 -5.48
CA ASN A 181 -25.06 -9.63 -5.73
C ASN A 181 -25.98 -10.02 -4.56
N THR A 182 -25.47 -10.05 -3.33
CA THR A 182 -26.25 -10.26 -2.11
C THR A 182 -26.44 -8.95 -1.35
N SER A 183 -27.35 -8.95 -0.38
CA SER A 183 -27.55 -7.81 0.53
C SER A 183 -26.34 -7.52 1.44
N LEU A 184 -25.36 -8.42 1.48
CA LEU A 184 -24.13 -8.26 2.26
C LEU A 184 -23.08 -7.40 1.54
N GLN A 185 -23.26 -7.17 0.24
CA GLN A 185 -22.29 -6.40 -0.54
C GLN A 185 -22.20 -4.95 -0.03
N GLN A 186 -20.98 -4.53 0.32
CA GLN A 186 -20.71 -3.18 0.82
C GLN A 186 -20.33 -2.25 -0.34
N TRP A 187 -20.40 -0.93 -0.11
CA TRP A 187 -20.12 0.09 -1.12
C TRP A 187 -18.70 0.00 -1.70
N PHE A 188 -17.73 -0.46 -0.92
CA PHE A 188 -16.32 -0.55 -1.32
C PHE A 188 -15.95 -1.86 -2.02
N HIS A 189 -16.84 -2.87 -2.08
CA HIS A 189 -16.51 -4.14 -2.72
C HIS A 189 -16.36 -3.98 -4.23
N ARG A 190 -15.29 -4.57 -4.79
CA ARG A 190 -14.96 -4.55 -6.23
C ARG A 190 -14.94 -3.14 -6.82
N LYS A 191 -14.28 -2.23 -6.13
CA LYS A 191 -14.19 -0.82 -6.50
C LYS A 191 -12.75 -0.38 -6.69
N VAL A 192 -12.60 0.61 -7.53
CA VAL A 192 -11.45 1.50 -7.57
C VAL A 192 -11.92 2.87 -7.09
N PHE A 193 -11.30 3.41 -6.06
CA PHE A 193 -11.70 4.69 -5.46
C PHE A 193 -10.52 5.45 -4.87
N ALA A 194 -10.63 6.76 -4.80
CA ALA A 194 -9.69 7.60 -4.07
C ALA A 194 -10.16 7.82 -2.63
N VAL A 195 -9.22 7.85 -1.69
CA VAL A 195 -9.43 8.17 -0.28
C VAL A 195 -8.55 9.34 0.12
N SER A 196 -9.13 10.36 0.80
CA SER A 196 -8.30 11.44 1.33
C SER A 196 -7.56 11.01 2.60
N LEU A 197 -6.31 11.47 2.72
CA LEU A 197 -5.39 11.12 3.81
C LEU A 197 -5.48 12.13 4.95
N GLU A 198 -6.63 12.11 5.64
CA GLU A 198 -6.97 12.99 6.75
C GLU A 198 -7.95 12.31 7.74
N GLU A 199 -8.13 12.89 8.91
CA GLU A 199 -9.20 12.46 9.81
C GLU A 199 -10.56 12.71 9.13
N ASN A 200 -11.50 11.76 9.24
CA ASN A 200 -12.78 11.78 8.53
C ASN A 200 -12.60 11.86 6.99
N PRO A 201 -12.04 10.83 6.37
CA PRO A 201 -11.64 10.87 4.98
C PRO A 201 -12.83 10.99 4.04
N GLN A 202 -12.60 11.69 2.94
CA GLN A 202 -13.50 11.70 1.80
C GLN A 202 -13.22 10.48 0.93
N ILE A 203 -14.27 9.85 0.44
CA ILE A 203 -14.20 8.75 -0.52
C ILE A 203 -14.74 9.22 -1.86
N ARG A 204 -13.98 8.97 -2.93
CA ARG A 204 -14.36 9.30 -4.31
C ARG A 204 -14.37 8.02 -5.15
N PRO A 205 -15.53 7.38 -5.38
CA PRO A 205 -15.62 6.24 -6.28
C PRO A 205 -15.20 6.62 -7.70
N LEU A 206 -14.39 5.77 -8.35
CA LEU A 206 -13.87 6.02 -9.71
C LEU A 206 -14.38 4.99 -10.71
N ALA A 207 -14.36 3.70 -10.34
CA ALA A 207 -14.84 2.61 -11.19
C ALA A 207 -15.29 1.39 -10.38
N HIS A 208 -16.04 0.51 -11.02
CA HIS A 208 -16.16 -0.88 -10.62
C HIS A 208 -14.96 -1.65 -11.18
N ALA A 209 -14.28 -2.42 -10.36
CA ALA A 209 -13.20 -3.29 -10.83
C ALA A 209 -13.76 -4.54 -11.51
N ASP A 210 -14.92 -5.03 -11.08
CA ASP A 210 -15.62 -6.21 -11.60
C ASP A 210 -14.71 -7.42 -11.81
N SER A 211 -13.70 -7.56 -10.94
CA SER A 211 -12.76 -8.67 -10.95
C SER A 211 -13.35 -9.90 -10.27
N THR A 212 -13.05 -11.09 -10.81
CA THR A 212 -13.37 -12.39 -10.21
C THR A 212 -12.16 -13.02 -9.51
N ALA A 213 -11.22 -12.20 -9.05
CA ALA A 213 -9.94 -12.62 -8.47
C ALA A 213 -10.04 -13.72 -7.39
N ARG A 214 -11.23 -13.93 -6.84
CA ARG A 214 -11.45 -14.93 -5.80
C ARG A 214 -12.31 -16.11 -6.22
N SER A 215 -13.04 -16.02 -7.33
CA SER A 215 -14.21 -16.86 -7.58
C SER A 215 -13.98 -18.35 -7.39
N GLU A 216 -12.78 -18.86 -7.56
CA GLU A 216 -12.48 -20.29 -7.49
C GLU A 216 -11.17 -20.64 -6.78
N TRP A 217 -10.50 -19.71 -6.12
CA TRP A 217 -9.16 -19.95 -5.54
C TRP A 217 -8.18 -20.63 -6.51
N ALA A 218 -8.41 -20.46 -7.82
CA ALA A 218 -7.50 -20.94 -8.82
C ALA A 218 -6.18 -20.16 -8.71
N GLU A 219 -5.06 -20.81 -8.99
CA GLU A 219 -3.74 -20.15 -9.07
C GLU A 219 -3.79 -18.91 -9.95
N ASP A 220 -4.68 -18.92 -10.92
CA ASP A 220 -4.88 -17.87 -11.90
C ASP A 220 -5.68 -16.65 -11.38
N ALA A 221 -6.43 -16.79 -10.31
CA ALA A 221 -7.25 -15.70 -9.74
C ALA A 221 -6.40 -14.51 -9.27
N TYR A 222 -5.16 -14.74 -8.86
CA TYR A 222 -4.20 -13.70 -8.49
C TYR A 222 -4.00 -12.67 -9.62
N TRP A 223 -3.95 -13.10 -10.87
CA TRP A 223 -3.70 -12.20 -12.02
C TRP A 223 -4.88 -11.31 -12.35
N ALA A 224 -6.08 -11.66 -11.89
CA ALA A 224 -7.28 -10.86 -12.05
C ALA A 224 -7.46 -9.80 -10.96
N GLU A 225 -6.57 -9.72 -9.97
CA GLU A 225 -6.56 -8.66 -8.97
C GLU A 225 -6.41 -7.29 -9.64
N PRO A 226 -7.17 -6.26 -9.24
CA PRO A 226 -7.14 -4.97 -9.91
C PRO A 226 -5.78 -4.27 -9.87
N GLN A 227 -5.02 -4.41 -8.78
CA GLN A 227 -3.69 -3.82 -8.59
C GLN A 227 -3.62 -2.36 -9.11
N ALA A 228 -4.64 -1.57 -8.77
CA ALA A 228 -4.78 -0.23 -9.32
C ALA A 228 -3.62 0.68 -8.92
N THR A 229 -3.10 1.44 -9.88
CA THR A 229 -2.06 2.43 -9.66
C THR A 229 -2.45 3.78 -10.22
N VAL A 230 -1.89 4.85 -9.65
CA VAL A 230 -2.18 6.23 -10.01
C VAL A 230 -0.92 6.96 -10.46
N ASN A 231 -1.05 7.87 -11.41
CA ASN A 231 0.03 8.77 -11.79
C ASN A 231 0.20 9.93 -10.79
N ARG A 232 1.30 10.66 -10.93
CA ARG A 232 1.76 11.66 -9.95
C ARG A 232 0.75 12.76 -9.63
N ASP A 233 -0.05 13.21 -10.60
CA ASP A 233 -1.02 14.32 -10.45
C ASP A 233 -2.48 13.84 -10.28
N PHE A 234 -2.68 12.52 -10.11
CA PHE A 234 -3.99 11.86 -9.98
C PHE A 234 -4.91 12.07 -11.19
N THR A 235 -4.38 12.29 -12.38
CA THR A 235 -5.20 12.43 -13.61
C THR A 235 -5.37 11.14 -14.39
N ARG A 236 -4.58 10.10 -14.09
CA ARG A 236 -4.64 8.77 -14.71
C ARG A 236 -4.60 7.70 -13.64
N VAL A 237 -5.50 6.74 -13.78
CA VAL A 237 -5.54 5.52 -12.97
C VAL A 237 -5.52 4.33 -13.92
N LEU A 238 -4.63 3.37 -13.68
CA LEU A 238 -4.59 2.09 -14.38
C LEU A 238 -5.02 0.99 -13.41
N PHE A 239 -5.80 0.03 -13.89
CA PHE A 239 -6.16 -1.15 -13.12
C PHE A 239 -6.44 -2.33 -14.06
N ASN A 240 -6.26 -3.55 -13.55
CA ASN A 240 -6.57 -4.78 -14.26
C ASN A 240 -7.97 -5.27 -13.90
N THR A 241 -8.63 -5.94 -14.83
CA THR A 241 -9.86 -6.68 -14.55
C THR A 241 -10.11 -7.71 -15.67
N ASN A 242 -10.75 -8.80 -15.30
CA ASN A 242 -11.28 -9.78 -16.25
C ASN A 242 -12.78 -9.57 -16.54
N LEU A 243 -13.36 -8.46 -16.10
CA LEU A 243 -14.78 -8.09 -16.28
C LEU A 243 -15.72 -9.26 -15.92
N ASN A 244 -15.39 -9.98 -14.84
CA ASN A 244 -16.13 -11.15 -14.39
C ASN A 244 -16.00 -12.41 -15.29
N SER A 245 -15.09 -12.43 -16.25
CA SER A 245 -14.74 -13.64 -16.96
C SER A 245 -13.97 -14.62 -16.07
N PRO A 246 -14.23 -15.92 -16.16
CA PRO A 246 -13.43 -16.93 -15.45
C PRO A 246 -12.10 -17.25 -16.16
N GLN A 247 -11.78 -16.59 -17.27
CA GLN A 247 -10.62 -16.92 -18.09
C GLN A 247 -9.51 -15.89 -17.96
N LEU A 248 -8.28 -16.33 -17.70
CA LEU A 248 -7.09 -15.47 -17.62
C LEU A 248 -6.84 -14.64 -18.88
N LYS A 249 -7.08 -15.22 -20.05
CA LYS A 249 -6.90 -14.49 -21.32
C LYS A 249 -7.78 -13.26 -21.47
N ASP A 250 -8.79 -13.11 -20.62
CA ASP A 250 -9.72 -11.99 -20.63
C ASP A 250 -9.30 -10.87 -19.64
N ILE A 251 -8.12 -11.00 -19.01
CA ILE A 251 -7.59 -9.94 -18.16
C ILE A 251 -7.03 -8.83 -19.04
N GLU A 252 -7.60 -7.64 -18.86
CA GLU A 252 -7.23 -6.43 -19.59
C GLU A 252 -6.87 -5.31 -18.62
N THR A 253 -6.03 -4.38 -19.07
CA THR A 253 -5.70 -3.17 -18.33
C THR A 253 -6.55 -2.01 -18.82
N TYR A 254 -7.26 -1.38 -17.90
CA TYR A 254 -8.10 -0.22 -18.16
C TYR A 254 -7.49 1.05 -17.60
N MET A 255 -7.76 2.16 -18.26
CA MET A 255 -7.33 3.48 -17.81
C MET A 255 -8.53 4.38 -17.56
N ILE A 256 -8.56 5.00 -16.37
CA ILE A 256 -9.48 6.08 -16.05
C ILE A 256 -8.76 7.40 -16.24
N GLY A 257 -9.30 8.29 -17.06
CA GLY A 257 -8.86 9.69 -17.17
C GLY A 257 -9.72 10.58 -16.27
N LEU A 258 -9.06 11.33 -15.39
CA LEU A 258 -9.73 12.32 -14.54
C LEU A 258 -9.35 13.74 -14.98
N ASN A 259 -10.31 14.64 -14.92
CA ASN A 259 -10.01 16.06 -15.11
C ASN A 259 -9.14 16.58 -13.97
N LYS A 260 -8.22 17.48 -14.27
CA LYS A 260 -7.44 18.17 -13.25
C LYS A 260 -8.36 18.85 -12.24
N GLY A 261 -8.17 18.60 -10.96
CA GLY A 261 -9.05 19.12 -9.90
C GLY A 261 -10.32 18.28 -9.64
N ALA A 262 -10.48 17.10 -10.23
CA ALA A 262 -11.66 16.24 -10.01
C ALA A 262 -11.83 15.83 -8.52
N LEU A 263 -10.73 15.76 -7.76
CA LEU A 263 -10.72 15.45 -6.33
C LEU A 263 -10.88 16.67 -5.42
N ASP A 264 -10.98 17.88 -5.98
CA ASP A 264 -11.06 19.14 -5.22
C ASP A 264 -12.53 19.60 -4.98
N LYS A 265 -13.50 18.85 -5.48
CA LYS A 265 -14.94 19.17 -5.44
C LYS A 265 -15.65 18.47 -4.30
#